data_e69c15dc8ad2486bd29bbdb3c23880df
#
_entry.id   e69c15dc8ad2486bd29bbdb3c23880df
#
_cell.length_a   1.000
_cell.length_b   1.000
_cell.length_c   1.000
_cell.angle_alpha   90.00
_cell.angle_beta   90.00
_cell.angle_gamma   90.00
#
_symmetry.space_group_name_H-M   'P 1'
#
loop_
_entity.id
_entity.type
_entity.pdbx_description
1 polymer ?
#
loop_
_entity_poly.entity_id
_entity_poly.type
_entity_poly.pdbx_seq_one_letter_code
_entity_poly.pdbx_strand_id
1 'polypeptide(L)'
;MSTAHRPDSLTRERASELVRAWAGGRPGPLGSVLGRLTAVDQVGVELRVDSLRKRSIKKASKLWALDLAIRMMDLTTLEGKDTPGKIRALCQKAMTPQPGDPTIPSVAAICVYPALIADAREALRGSTVKVASVATGFPSGQTLRDIKLAEVRAAVAAGADEIVMVI
;
A
#
# COMPACT_ATOMS: atom_id res chain seq x y z
N MET A 1 -29.69 9.11 -30.91
CA MET A 1 -30.15 8.38 -29.70
C MET A 1 -29.28 7.13 -29.56
N SER A 2 -28.27 7.18 -28.71
CA SER A 2 -27.35 6.05 -28.49
C SER A 2 -27.88 5.23 -27.33
N THR A 3 -28.25 4.00 -27.56
CA THR A 3 -28.66 3.04 -26.51
C THR A 3 -27.42 2.60 -25.76
N ALA A 4 -27.22 3.16 -24.58
CA ALA A 4 -26.18 2.69 -23.65
C ALA A 4 -26.51 1.25 -23.25
N HIS A 5 -25.67 0.32 -23.66
CA HIS A 5 -25.70 -1.08 -23.24
C HIS A 5 -25.43 -1.13 -21.72
N ARG A 6 -26.49 -1.38 -20.93
CA ARG A 6 -26.34 -1.71 -19.50
C ARG A 6 -25.63 -3.07 -19.40
N PRO A 7 -24.55 -3.20 -18.65
CA PRO A 7 -24.00 -4.53 -18.36
C PRO A 7 -25.06 -5.34 -17.62
N ASP A 8 -25.32 -6.55 -18.09
CA ASP A 8 -26.26 -7.51 -17.52
C ASP A 8 -26.06 -7.60 -16.01
N SER A 9 -27.08 -7.16 -15.26
CA SER A 9 -27.16 -7.44 -13.84
C SER A 9 -27.14 -8.96 -13.67
N LEU A 10 -26.26 -9.47 -12.83
CA LEU A 10 -26.26 -10.88 -12.40
C LEU A 10 -27.69 -11.22 -11.93
N THR A 11 -28.43 -11.91 -12.76
CA THR A 11 -29.78 -12.35 -12.39
C THR A 11 -29.62 -13.35 -11.23
N ARG A 12 -30.63 -13.41 -10.34
CA ARG A 12 -30.67 -14.35 -9.22
C ARG A 12 -30.46 -15.80 -9.67
N GLU A 13 -30.86 -16.10 -10.88
CA GLU A 13 -30.70 -17.39 -11.55
C GLU A 13 -29.23 -17.70 -11.88
N ARG A 14 -28.51 -16.74 -12.44
CA ARG A 14 -27.07 -16.84 -12.78
C ARG A 14 -26.20 -16.93 -11.54
N ALA A 15 -26.56 -16.22 -10.47
CA ALA A 15 -25.90 -16.36 -9.16
C ALA A 15 -26.14 -17.76 -8.57
N SER A 16 -27.37 -18.30 -8.71
CA SER A 16 -27.69 -19.66 -8.26
C SER A 16 -27.00 -20.75 -9.06
N GLU A 17 -26.77 -20.53 -10.37
CA GLU A 17 -26.00 -21.43 -11.23
C GLU A 17 -24.51 -21.43 -10.85
N LEU A 18 -23.93 -20.26 -10.57
CA LEU A 18 -22.56 -20.14 -10.11
C LEU A 18 -22.35 -20.85 -8.76
N VAL A 19 -23.29 -20.70 -7.83
CA VAL A 19 -23.26 -21.39 -6.53
C VAL A 19 -23.43 -22.91 -6.69
N ARG A 20 -24.32 -23.38 -7.58
CA ARG A 20 -24.50 -24.80 -7.88
C ARG A 20 -23.27 -25.40 -8.59
N ALA A 21 -22.67 -24.68 -9.53
CA ALA A 21 -21.44 -25.09 -10.19
C ALA A 21 -20.27 -25.20 -9.20
N TRP A 22 -20.23 -24.32 -8.21
CA TRP A 22 -19.24 -24.36 -7.12
C TRP A 22 -19.48 -25.56 -6.18
N ALA A 23 -20.73 -25.80 -5.78
CA ALA A 23 -21.10 -26.93 -4.91
C ALA A 23 -21.00 -28.32 -5.60
N GLY A 24 -21.10 -28.35 -6.93
CA GLY A 24 -21.04 -29.58 -7.74
C GLY A 24 -19.63 -30.04 -8.15
N GLY A 25 -18.57 -29.40 -7.65
CA GLY A 25 -17.18 -29.81 -7.92
C GLY A 25 -16.70 -29.64 -9.36
N ARG A 26 -17.46 -28.96 -10.23
CA ARG A 26 -16.99 -28.60 -11.57
C ARG A 26 -16.22 -27.27 -11.51
N PRO A 27 -15.00 -27.19 -12.07
CA PRO A 27 -14.22 -25.98 -12.06
C PRO A 27 -14.85 -24.94 -12.97
N GLY A 28 -15.72 -24.07 -12.41
CA GLY A 28 -16.08 -22.79 -13.03
C GLY A 28 -14.87 -21.85 -13.03
N PRO A 29 -14.97 -20.66 -13.67
CA PRO A 29 -13.87 -19.69 -13.71
C PRO A 29 -13.28 -19.35 -12.33
N LEU A 30 -14.11 -19.32 -11.28
CA LEU A 30 -13.67 -19.17 -9.89
C LEU A 30 -13.04 -20.46 -9.32
N GLY A 31 -13.59 -21.63 -9.65
CA GLY A 31 -13.06 -22.92 -9.21
C GLY A 31 -11.67 -23.20 -9.79
N SER A 32 -11.38 -22.74 -11.01
CA SER A 32 -10.05 -22.87 -11.61
C SER A 32 -9.00 -21.96 -10.94
N VAL A 33 -9.42 -20.83 -10.40
CA VAL A 33 -8.53 -19.91 -9.63
C VAL A 33 -8.35 -20.43 -8.20
N LEU A 34 -9.45 -20.83 -7.54
CA LEU A 34 -9.40 -21.35 -6.17
C LEU A 34 -8.70 -22.71 -6.09
N GLY A 35 -8.82 -23.57 -7.11
CA GLY A 35 -8.10 -24.85 -7.20
C GLY A 35 -6.59 -24.74 -7.39
N ARG A 36 -6.08 -23.52 -7.66
CA ARG A 36 -4.65 -23.19 -7.69
C ARG A 36 -4.13 -22.66 -6.37
N LEU A 37 -5.01 -22.33 -5.43
CA LEU A 37 -4.62 -21.88 -4.11
C LEU A 37 -4.24 -23.12 -3.28
N THR A 38 -2.98 -23.23 -2.96
CA THR A 38 -2.52 -24.23 -1.99
C THR A 38 -3.08 -23.88 -0.62
N ALA A 39 -3.58 -24.89 0.10
CA ALA A 39 -3.97 -24.69 1.49
C ALA A 39 -2.77 -24.18 2.30
N VAL A 40 -3.02 -23.23 3.19
CA VAL A 40 -2.01 -22.74 4.12
C VAL A 40 -1.87 -23.77 5.23
N ASP A 41 -0.67 -24.32 5.40
CA ASP A 41 -0.32 -25.13 6.57
C ASP A 41 -0.14 -24.22 7.79
N GLN A 42 -1.22 -23.98 8.52
CA GLN A 42 -1.25 -23.12 9.70
C GLN A 42 -0.25 -23.60 10.76
N VAL A 43 -0.17 -24.87 11.01
CA VAL A 43 0.72 -25.45 12.03
C VAL A 43 2.18 -25.19 11.65
N GLY A 44 2.55 -25.45 10.40
CA GLY A 44 3.91 -25.20 9.92
C GLY A 44 4.28 -23.72 9.97
N VAL A 45 3.34 -22.83 9.65
CA VAL A 45 3.53 -21.36 9.76
C VAL A 45 3.74 -20.95 11.23
N GLU A 46 2.92 -21.43 12.16
CA GLU A 46 3.04 -21.13 13.59
C GLU A 46 4.36 -21.63 14.17
N LEU A 47 4.76 -22.86 13.86
CA LEU A 47 6.06 -23.40 14.27
C LEU A 47 7.24 -22.57 13.74
N ARG A 48 7.15 -22.08 12.50
CA ARG A 48 8.17 -21.22 11.91
C ARG A 48 8.21 -19.85 12.59
N VAL A 49 7.06 -19.26 12.88
CA VAL A 49 6.96 -17.99 13.65
C VAL A 49 7.59 -18.16 15.03
N ASP A 50 7.28 -19.23 15.76
CA ASP A 50 7.86 -19.50 17.07
C ASP A 50 9.38 -19.69 17.02
N SER A 51 9.88 -20.38 16.00
CA SER A 51 11.31 -20.52 15.77
C SER A 51 11.99 -19.16 15.54
N LEU A 52 11.36 -18.27 14.75
CA LEU A 52 11.88 -16.94 14.47
C LEU A 52 11.85 -16.04 15.72
N ARG A 53 10.76 -16.10 16.50
CA ARG A 53 10.62 -15.32 17.75
C ARG A 53 11.66 -15.65 18.80
N LYS A 54 12.15 -16.89 18.84
CA LYS A 54 13.21 -17.34 19.76
C LYS A 54 14.60 -16.86 19.37
N ARG A 55 14.78 -16.37 18.14
CA ARG A 55 16.07 -15.85 17.69
C ARG A 55 16.29 -14.45 18.23
N SER A 56 17.46 -14.17 18.74
CA SER A 56 17.87 -12.83 19.11
C SER A 56 19.05 -12.38 18.24
N ILE A 57 18.97 -11.15 17.75
CA ILE A 57 20.08 -10.48 17.08
C ILE A 57 20.77 -9.56 18.09
N LYS A 58 22.10 -9.54 18.06
CA LYS A 58 22.92 -8.79 19.03
C LYS A 58 24.04 -8.06 18.31
N LYS A 59 24.64 -7.10 19.03
CA LYS A 59 25.84 -6.36 18.57
C LYS A 59 25.65 -5.75 17.16
N ALA A 60 26.61 -5.93 16.27
CA ALA A 60 26.61 -5.38 14.92
C ALA A 60 25.36 -5.77 14.09
N SER A 61 24.91 -7.02 14.20
CA SER A 61 23.69 -7.46 13.51
C SER A 61 22.44 -6.72 14.00
N LYS A 62 22.37 -6.35 15.28
CA LYS A 62 21.26 -5.56 15.82
C LYS A 62 21.29 -4.14 15.28
N LEU A 63 22.47 -3.50 15.27
CA LEU A 63 22.62 -2.15 14.70
C LEU A 63 22.24 -2.13 13.23
N TRP A 64 22.76 -3.06 12.44
CA TRP A 64 22.39 -3.20 11.04
C TRP A 64 20.88 -3.38 10.83
N ALA A 65 20.22 -4.20 11.65
CA ALA A 65 18.77 -4.41 11.55
C ALA A 65 17.97 -3.15 11.92
N LEU A 66 18.45 -2.33 12.86
CA LEU A 66 17.83 -1.04 13.20
C LEU A 66 17.99 -0.04 12.06
N ASP A 67 19.18 0.07 11.47
CA ASP A 67 19.40 0.90 10.29
C ASP A 67 18.55 0.47 9.12
N LEU A 68 18.46 -0.83 8.87
CA LEU A 68 17.60 -1.38 7.82
C LEU A 68 16.13 -1.05 8.09
N ALA A 69 15.66 -1.18 9.32
CA ALA A 69 14.29 -0.85 9.69
C ALA A 69 13.98 0.63 9.38
N ILE A 70 14.88 1.56 9.73
CA ILE A 70 14.73 2.99 9.43
C ILE A 70 14.67 3.21 7.91
N ARG A 71 15.60 2.61 7.16
CA ARG A 71 15.67 2.73 5.68
C ARG A 71 14.45 2.16 4.95
N MET A 72 13.64 1.36 5.62
CA MET A 72 12.41 0.76 5.06
C MET A 72 11.12 1.38 5.60
N MET A 73 11.22 2.44 6.41
CA MET A 73 10.03 3.13 6.93
C MET A 73 9.49 4.14 5.94
N ASP A 74 8.16 4.21 5.88
CA ASP A 74 7.43 5.34 5.30
C ASP A 74 6.86 6.18 6.44
N LEU A 75 7.24 7.45 6.52
CA LEU A 75 6.61 8.38 7.44
C LEU A 75 5.31 8.88 6.83
N THR A 76 4.21 8.57 7.48
CA THR A 76 2.87 8.78 6.94
C THR A 76 2.11 9.86 7.71
N THR A 77 1.41 10.73 7.00
CA THR A 77 0.35 11.59 7.53
C THR A 77 -0.81 11.63 6.54
N LEU A 78 -2.01 11.27 7.04
CA LEU A 78 -3.23 11.13 6.24
C LEU A 78 -4.41 11.72 7.01
N GLU A 79 -4.24 12.96 7.46
CA GLU A 79 -5.26 13.67 8.20
C GLU A 79 -5.86 14.79 7.35
N GLY A 80 -7.17 14.99 7.41
CA GLY A 80 -7.84 16.08 6.68
C GLY A 80 -7.38 17.49 7.07
N LYS A 81 -6.67 17.63 8.19
CA LYS A 81 -6.07 18.88 8.67
C LYS A 81 -4.60 19.06 8.27
N ASP A 82 -4.05 18.17 7.44
CA ASP A 82 -2.67 18.28 6.99
C ASP A 82 -2.44 19.57 6.18
N THR A 83 -1.34 20.22 6.46
CA THR A 83 -0.95 21.48 5.82
C THR A 83 0.42 21.38 5.17
N PRO A 84 0.75 22.24 4.19
CA PRO A 84 2.10 22.29 3.61
C PRO A 84 3.20 22.46 4.66
N GLY A 85 2.94 23.19 5.75
CA GLY A 85 3.89 23.34 6.86
C GLY A 85 4.17 22.02 7.59
N LYS A 86 3.11 21.22 7.85
CA LYS A 86 3.24 19.90 8.45
C LYS A 86 4.00 18.94 7.53
N ILE A 87 3.75 19.00 6.21
CA ILE A 87 4.48 18.18 5.24
C ILE A 87 5.96 18.54 5.20
N ARG A 88 6.32 19.83 5.18
CA ARG A 88 7.73 20.24 5.25
C ARG A 88 8.42 19.73 6.51
N ALA A 89 7.77 19.79 7.66
CA ALA A 89 8.31 19.26 8.91
C ALA A 89 8.48 17.73 8.86
N LEU A 90 7.52 17.01 8.26
CA LEU A 90 7.60 15.57 8.06
C LEU A 90 8.76 15.19 7.12
N CYS A 91 8.94 15.92 6.02
CA CYS A 91 10.04 15.74 5.09
C CYS A 91 11.41 15.96 5.78
N GLN A 92 11.53 17.00 6.59
CA GLN A 92 12.75 17.27 7.38
C GLN A 92 13.06 16.09 8.31
N LYS A 93 12.05 15.59 9.02
CA LYS A 93 12.19 14.39 9.86
C LYS A 93 12.55 13.16 9.06
N ALA A 94 12.01 12.99 7.86
CA ALA A 94 12.31 11.87 6.97
C ALA A 94 13.77 11.86 6.51
N MET A 95 14.29 13.03 6.17
CA MET A 95 15.70 13.20 5.77
C MET A 95 16.69 13.05 6.93
N THR A 96 16.31 13.53 8.11
CA THR A 96 17.16 13.56 9.30
C THR A 96 16.34 13.12 10.52
N PRO A 97 16.11 11.78 10.68
CA PRO A 97 15.27 11.28 11.77
C PRO A 97 15.78 11.62 13.17
N GLN A 98 17.11 11.73 13.33
CA GLN A 98 17.77 12.12 14.56
C GLN A 98 18.71 13.30 14.28
N PRO A 99 18.29 14.52 14.56
CA PRO A 99 19.17 15.69 14.44
C PRO A 99 20.41 15.55 15.33
N GLY A 100 21.59 15.84 14.76
CA GLY A 100 22.86 15.76 15.46
C GLY A 100 23.57 14.41 15.41
N ASP A 101 22.96 13.38 14.86
CA ASP A 101 23.60 12.08 14.61
C ASP A 101 23.54 11.72 13.11
N PRO A 102 24.59 12.02 12.35
CA PRO A 102 24.64 11.73 10.92
C PRO A 102 24.79 10.23 10.60
N THR A 103 24.99 9.39 11.59
CA THR A 103 25.08 7.93 11.39
C THR A 103 23.70 7.30 11.22
N ILE A 104 22.64 7.96 11.68
CA ILE A 104 21.26 7.49 11.51
C ILE A 104 20.78 7.78 10.08
N PRO A 105 20.40 6.75 9.33
CA PRO A 105 19.99 6.93 7.93
C PRO A 105 18.64 7.65 7.80
N SER A 106 18.41 8.23 6.61
CA SER A 106 17.07 8.70 6.23
C SER A 106 16.09 7.53 6.10
N VAL A 107 14.79 7.83 6.18
CA VAL A 107 13.75 6.84 5.90
C VAL A 107 13.60 6.59 4.38
N ALA A 108 12.81 5.59 4.00
CA ALA A 108 12.56 5.24 2.60
C ALA A 108 11.71 6.30 1.90
N ALA A 109 10.56 6.63 2.47
CA ALA A 109 9.59 7.53 1.88
C ALA A 109 8.83 8.34 2.93
N ILE A 110 8.10 9.33 2.42
CA ILE A 110 6.93 9.90 3.11
C ILE A 110 5.68 9.50 2.36
N CYS A 111 4.58 9.31 3.08
CA CYS A 111 3.28 9.00 2.48
C CYS A 111 2.25 10.06 2.83
N VAL A 112 1.61 10.64 1.80
CA VAL A 112 0.69 11.77 1.91
C VAL A 112 -0.53 11.60 1.01
N TYR A 113 -1.55 12.45 1.18
CA TYR A 113 -2.63 12.57 0.22
C TYR A 113 -2.18 13.23 -1.08
N PRO A 114 -2.84 12.95 -2.23
CA PRO A 114 -2.47 13.48 -3.55
C PRO A 114 -2.29 14.99 -3.61
N ALA A 115 -3.12 15.74 -2.89
CA ALA A 115 -3.08 17.20 -2.87
C ALA A 115 -1.77 17.79 -2.29
N LEU A 116 -0.99 17.00 -1.55
CA LEU A 116 0.22 17.46 -0.85
C LEU A 116 1.52 16.92 -1.49
N ILE A 117 1.42 16.21 -2.61
CA ILE A 117 2.59 15.64 -3.31
C ILE A 117 3.55 16.74 -3.75
N ALA A 118 3.04 17.84 -4.31
CA ALA A 118 3.88 18.93 -4.79
C ALA A 118 4.70 19.58 -3.66
N ASP A 119 4.08 19.81 -2.50
CA ASP A 119 4.78 20.34 -1.31
C ASP A 119 5.85 19.38 -0.82
N ALA A 120 5.56 18.08 -0.83
CA ALA A 120 6.50 17.04 -0.44
C ALA A 120 7.69 16.97 -1.41
N ARG A 121 7.44 16.97 -2.71
CA ARG A 121 8.49 16.96 -3.76
C ARG A 121 9.41 18.15 -3.65
N GLU A 122 8.85 19.33 -3.40
CA GLU A 122 9.66 20.54 -3.21
C GLU A 122 10.53 20.42 -1.96
N ALA A 123 9.95 20.00 -0.84
CA ALA A 123 10.66 19.87 0.45
C ALA A 123 11.75 18.78 0.43
N LEU A 124 11.60 17.74 -0.39
CA LEU A 124 12.56 16.64 -0.53
C LEU A 124 13.56 16.84 -1.68
N ARG A 125 13.58 18.00 -2.33
CA ARG A 125 14.46 18.25 -3.47
C ARG A 125 15.93 17.99 -3.11
N GLY A 126 16.58 17.14 -3.89
CA GLY A 126 17.98 16.76 -3.68
C GLY A 126 18.19 15.65 -2.65
N SER A 127 17.13 15.12 -2.03
CA SER A 127 17.20 13.97 -1.14
C SER A 127 16.92 12.65 -1.89
N THR A 128 17.22 11.54 -1.22
CA THR A 128 16.91 10.18 -1.71
C THR A 128 15.57 9.66 -1.22
N VAL A 129 14.91 10.39 -0.31
CA VAL A 129 13.60 10.02 0.25
C VAL A 129 12.53 10.11 -0.84
N LYS A 130 11.74 9.07 -0.96
CA LYS A 130 10.66 8.98 -1.96
C LYS A 130 9.39 9.66 -1.50
N VAL A 131 8.51 9.97 -2.45
CA VAL A 131 7.15 10.42 -2.17
C VAL A 131 6.19 9.31 -2.54
N ALA A 132 5.57 8.69 -1.55
CA ALA A 132 4.44 7.80 -1.69
C ALA A 132 3.13 8.60 -1.57
N SER A 133 2.12 8.23 -2.32
CA SER A 133 0.79 8.81 -2.19
C SER A 133 -0.27 7.72 -2.10
N VAL A 134 -1.22 7.91 -1.19
CA VAL A 134 -2.43 7.09 -1.20
C VAL A 134 -3.28 7.43 -2.42
N ALA A 135 -4.02 6.45 -2.93
CA ALA A 135 -4.95 6.61 -4.02
C ALA A 135 -6.05 5.54 -3.98
N THR A 136 -6.92 5.53 -4.99
CA THR A 136 -8.01 4.57 -5.18
C THR A 136 -9.12 4.66 -4.15
N GLY A 137 -9.39 5.90 -3.68
CA GLY A 137 -10.43 6.15 -2.67
C GLY A 137 -10.01 5.69 -1.27
N PHE A 138 -8.72 5.81 -0.96
CA PHE A 138 -8.16 5.45 0.35
C PHE A 138 -8.88 6.21 1.50
N PRO A 139 -9.19 5.58 2.67
CA PRO A 139 -8.81 4.22 3.03
C PRO A 139 -9.82 3.13 2.62
N SER A 140 -11.06 3.48 2.29
CA SER A 140 -12.14 2.51 2.12
C SER A 140 -12.15 1.81 0.75
N GLY A 141 -11.61 2.45 -0.27
CA GLY A 141 -11.70 1.96 -1.65
C GLY A 141 -13.10 2.04 -2.26
N GLN A 142 -14.08 2.65 -1.57
CA GLN A 142 -15.48 2.71 -1.96
C GLN A 142 -15.75 3.84 -2.95
N THR A 143 -15.19 3.72 -4.16
CA THR A 143 -15.42 4.68 -5.25
C THR A 143 -15.43 3.97 -6.61
N LEU A 144 -15.88 4.68 -7.64
CA LEU A 144 -15.96 4.14 -8.99
C LEU A 144 -14.57 3.86 -9.57
N ARG A 145 -14.47 2.80 -10.37
CA ARG A 145 -13.19 2.38 -10.98
C ARG A 145 -12.49 3.51 -11.74
N ASP A 146 -13.24 4.27 -12.53
CA ASP A 146 -12.64 5.32 -13.36
C ASP A 146 -12.08 6.47 -12.51
N ILE A 147 -12.70 6.74 -11.35
CA ILE A 147 -12.20 7.71 -10.38
C ILE A 147 -10.90 7.18 -9.77
N LYS A 148 -10.83 5.90 -9.38
CA LYS A 148 -9.60 5.27 -8.89
C LYS A 148 -8.45 5.43 -9.87
N LEU A 149 -8.70 5.13 -11.15
CA LEU A 149 -7.69 5.24 -12.20
C LEU A 149 -7.27 6.70 -12.45
N ALA A 150 -8.22 7.64 -12.38
CA ALA A 150 -7.92 9.07 -12.53
C ALA A 150 -7.06 9.58 -11.36
N GLU A 151 -7.36 9.18 -10.13
CA GLU A 151 -6.61 9.54 -8.93
C GLU A 151 -5.16 9.05 -9.01
N VAL A 152 -4.94 7.78 -9.40
CA VAL A 152 -3.58 7.25 -9.60
C VAL A 152 -2.82 8.05 -10.66
N ARG A 153 -3.43 8.33 -11.81
CA ARG A 153 -2.79 9.15 -12.86
C ARG A 153 -2.44 10.55 -12.36
N ALA A 154 -3.33 11.17 -11.61
CA ALA A 154 -3.11 12.50 -11.04
C ALA A 154 -1.95 12.48 -10.03
N ALA A 155 -1.89 11.49 -9.14
CA ALA A 155 -0.83 11.36 -8.15
C ALA A 155 0.54 11.14 -8.83
N VAL A 156 0.62 10.27 -9.84
CA VAL A 156 1.85 10.05 -10.61
C VAL A 156 2.27 11.31 -11.37
N ALA A 157 1.32 12.00 -12.00
CA ALA A 157 1.59 13.26 -12.72
C ALA A 157 2.06 14.38 -11.76
N ALA A 158 1.59 14.40 -10.51
CA ALA A 158 2.03 15.32 -9.47
C ALA A 158 3.44 14.99 -8.94
N GLY A 159 3.99 13.82 -9.28
CA GLY A 159 5.35 13.42 -8.94
C GLY A 159 5.47 12.39 -7.81
N ALA A 160 4.42 11.63 -7.52
CA ALA A 160 4.55 10.47 -6.62
C ALA A 160 5.48 9.42 -7.24
N ASP A 161 6.42 8.93 -6.44
CA ASP A 161 7.31 7.82 -6.81
C ASP A 161 6.63 6.46 -6.58
N GLU A 162 5.70 6.41 -5.62
CA GLU A 162 5.01 5.20 -5.19
C GLU A 162 3.52 5.47 -4.94
N ILE A 163 2.67 4.47 -5.19
CA ILE A 163 1.24 4.56 -4.95
C ILE A 163 0.81 3.48 -3.96
N VAL A 164 0.18 3.93 -2.87
CA VAL A 164 -0.49 3.06 -1.89
C VAL A 164 -1.97 3.00 -2.24
N MET A 165 -2.40 1.87 -2.76
CA MET A 165 -3.78 1.70 -3.22
C MET A 165 -4.54 0.68 -2.39
N VAL A 166 -5.86 0.88 -2.34
CA VAL A 166 -6.83 -0.09 -1.81
C VAL A 166 -7.65 -0.68 -2.95
N ILE A 167 -7.98 -1.97 -2.84
CA ILE A 167 -8.67 -2.75 -3.88
C ILE A 167 -10.16 -2.78 -3.61
#